data_6355ff3b15171cbf5fa7370762912aff
#
_entry.id   6355ff3b15171cbf5fa7370762912aff
#
_cell.length_a   1.000
_cell.length_b   1.000
_cell.length_c   1.000
_cell.angle_alpha   90.00
_cell.angle_beta   90.00
_cell.angle_gamma   90.00
#
_symmetry.space_group_name_H-M   'P 1'
#
loop_
_entity.id
_entity.type
_entity.pdbx_description
1 polymer ?
#
loop_
_entity_poly.entity_id
_entity_poly.type
_entity_poly.pdbx_seq_one_letter_code
_entity_poly.pdbx_strand_id
1 'polypeptide(L)'
;MVCSSNQNRSMEAHALLKREGFDVASYGTGQHVKLPGPSLREPNVYDFGTPYKHMLDDLRRKDPELYRRNGILPMLKRNVGVKTAPQRWQDNAADGTFDVVLTFEEKVFDMVLEDLHSRDHVLMKPVLVINLEVKDNHEEAAVGGRQALQLCQELEATENWEESIDDVIINFERQNNRKLVYSVSYY
;
A
#
# COMPACT_ATOMS: atom_id res chain seq x y z
N MET A 1 -0.47 -2.94 -3.69
CA MET A 1 0.03 -2.38 -2.43
C MET A 1 -1.06 -1.52 -1.82
N VAL A 2 -1.54 -1.83 -0.62
CA VAL A 2 -2.69 -1.13 -0.02
C VAL A 2 -2.38 -0.70 1.42
N CYS A 3 -2.61 0.56 1.73
CA CYS A 3 -2.58 1.10 3.09
C CYS A 3 -3.83 1.96 3.35
N SER A 4 -3.84 2.80 4.36
CA SER A 4 -5.02 3.61 4.68
C SER A 4 -5.23 4.81 3.74
N SER A 5 -4.20 5.60 3.50
CA SER A 5 -4.28 6.88 2.76
C SER A 5 -3.59 6.89 1.39
N ASN A 6 -2.95 5.81 0.99
CA ASN A 6 -2.18 5.72 -0.25
C ASN A 6 -1.14 6.85 -0.39
N GLN A 7 -0.38 7.07 0.68
CA GLN A 7 0.62 8.13 0.78
C GLN A 7 2.01 7.63 1.14
N ASN A 8 2.14 6.81 2.18
CA ASN A 8 3.43 6.44 2.76
C ASN A 8 3.77 4.98 2.49
N ARG A 9 3.17 4.03 3.21
CA ARG A 9 3.53 2.60 3.16
C ARG A 9 3.30 1.97 1.79
N SER A 10 2.11 2.13 1.24
CA SER A 10 1.76 1.59 -0.08
C SER A 10 2.54 2.26 -1.21
N MET A 11 2.83 3.54 -1.08
CA MET A 11 3.55 4.29 -2.12
C MET A 11 5.05 4.02 -2.09
N GLU A 12 5.64 3.79 -0.93
CA GLU A 12 7.04 3.34 -0.82
C GLU A 12 7.23 1.98 -1.50
N ALA A 13 6.36 1.03 -1.20
CA ALA A 13 6.37 -0.28 -1.84
C ALA A 13 6.09 -0.19 -3.35
N HIS A 14 5.11 0.60 -3.76
CA HIS A 14 4.79 0.81 -5.18
C HIS A 14 6.00 1.36 -5.95
N ALA A 15 6.63 2.40 -5.45
CA ALA A 15 7.80 3.01 -6.09
C ALA A 15 8.93 1.99 -6.27
N LEU A 16 9.20 1.19 -5.24
CA LEU A 16 10.27 0.20 -5.23
C LEU A 16 9.98 -0.97 -6.19
N LEU A 17 8.78 -1.54 -6.13
CA LEU A 17 8.40 -2.65 -7.00
C LEU A 17 8.34 -2.23 -8.49
N LYS A 18 7.84 -1.04 -8.77
CA LYS A 18 7.82 -0.48 -10.12
C LYS A 18 9.23 -0.34 -10.70
N ARG A 19 10.17 0.15 -9.90
CA ARG A 19 11.58 0.27 -10.30
C ARG A 19 12.22 -1.08 -10.60
N GLU A 20 11.80 -2.14 -9.89
CA GLU A 20 12.27 -3.51 -10.09
C GLU A 20 11.51 -4.26 -11.20
N GLY A 21 10.64 -3.59 -11.92
CA GLY A 21 9.96 -4.12 -13.10
C GLY A 21 8.65 -4.86 -12.86
N PHE A 22 8.12 -4.82 -11.64
CA PHE A 22 6.80 -5.41 -11.36
C PHE A 22 5.67 -4.57 -11.96
N ASP A 23 4.63 -5.24 -12.42
CA ASP A 23 3.35 -4.62 -12.72
C ASP A 23 2.60 -4.38 -11.40
N VAL A 24 2.68 -3.17 -10.90
CA VAL A 24 2.22 -2.82 -9.56
C VAL A 24 1.28 -1.63 -9.58
N ALA A 25 0.25 -1.70 -8.75
CA ALA A 25 -0.66 -0.61 -8.44
C ALA A 25 -0.74 -0.41 -6.92
N SER A 26 -1.26 0.73 -6.48
CA SER A 26 -1.43 1.02 -5.06
C SER A 26 -2.71 1.76 -4.75
N TYR A 27 -3.24 1.54 -3.54
CA TYR A 27 -4.52 2.07 -3.10
C TYR A 27 -4.52 2.38 -1.61
N GLY A 28 -5.56 3.10 -1.19
CA GLY A 28 -5.90 3.28 0.22
C GLY A 28 -7.34 2.85 0.49
N THR A 29 -7.63 2.43 1.72
CA THR A 29 -8.98 1.97 2.10
C THR A 29 -9.77 2.98 2.91
N GLY A 30 -9.15 4.07 3.36
CA GLY A 30 -9.80 5.10 4.16
C GLY A 30 -10.89 5.87 3.41
N GLN A 31 -11.68 6.64 4.14
CA GLN A 31 -12.66 7.54 3.54
C GLN A 31 -12.02 8.78 2.91
N HIS A 32 -10.95 9.26 3.54
CA HIS A 32 -10.19 10.43 3.11
C HIS A 32 -8.69 10.15 3.21
N VAL A 33 -7.92 10.99 2.53
CA VAL A 33 -6.47 11.05 2.67
C VAL A 33 -6.12 11.93 3.87
N LYS A 34 -5.39 11.39 4.83
CA LYS A 34 -4.92 12.15 6.00
C LYS A 34 -3.41 12.24 5.99
N LEU A 35 -2.91 13.46 6.11
CA LEU A 35 -1.50 13.78 6.29
C LEU A 35 -1.30 14.51 7.61
N PRO A 36 -0.12 14.38 8.25
CA PRO A 36 0.18 15.15 9.44
C PRO A 36 -0.01 16.65 9.23
N GLY A 37 -0.60 17.31 10.22
CA GLY A 37 -0.76 18.74 10.27
C GLY A 37 0.12 19.36 11.37
N PRO A 38 -0.16 20.62 11.77
CA PRO A 38 0.59 21.31 12.84
C PRO A 38 0.50 20.61 14.19
N SER A 39 -0.59 19.85 14.41
CA SER A 39 -0.80 19.05 15.61
C SER A 39 -1.57 17.78 15.28
N LEU A 40 -1.63 16.83 16.21
CA LEU A 40 -2.40 15.59 16.06
C LEU A 40 -3.91 15.83 15.87
N ARG A 41 -4.41 16.96 16.37
CA ARG A 41 -5.82 17.33 16.27
C ARG A 41 -6.15 18.09 15.00
N GLU A 42 -5.15 18.48 14.23
CA GLU A 42 -5.30 19.31 13.05
C GLU A 42 -4.60 18.68 11.83
N PRO A 43 -4.99 17.44 11.45
CA PRO A 43 -4.40 16.81 10.27
C PRO A 43 -4.79 17.56 9.00
N ASN A 44 -3.95 17.45 7.98
CA ASN A 44 -4.33 17.85 6.63
C ASN A 44 -5.17 16.73 6.01
N VAL A 45 -6.36 17.06 5.55
CA VAL A 45 -7.31 16.11 4.96
C VAL A 45 -7.59 16.49 3.51
N TYR A 46 -7.49 15.50 2.64
CA TYR A 46 -7.81 15.66 1.22
C TYR A 46 -8.74 14.52 0.78
N ASP A 47 -9.45 14.73 -0.30
CA ASP A 47 -10.21 13.66 -0.94
C ASP A 47 -9.29 12.76 -1.77
N PHE A 48 -9.62 11.48 -1.86
CA PHE A 48 -8.99 10.61 -2.85
C PHE A 48 -9.22 11.19 -4.25
N GLY A 49 -8.22 11.07 -5.12
CA GLY A 49 -8.23 11.70 -6.43
C GLY A 49 -7.61 13.10 -6.45
N THR A 50 -7.37 13.72 -5.31
CA THR A 50 -6.59 14.97 -5.24
C THR A 50 -5.16 14.70 -5.67
N PRO A 51 -4.63 15.39 -6.71
CA PRO A 51 -3.27 15.14 -7.18
C PRO A 51 -2.21 15.36 -6.08
N TYR A 52 -1.23 14.48 -6.02
CA TYR A 52 -0.09 14.64 -5.09
C TYR A 52 0.62 15.99 -5.26
N LYS A 53 0.69 16.49 -6.50
CA LYS A 53 1.26 17.80 -6.77
C LYS A 53 0.48 18.92 -6.10
N HIS A 54 -0.85 18.82 -6.09
CA HIS A 54 -1.71 19.79 -5.40
C HIS A 54 -1.45 19.79 -3.88
N MET A 55 -1.34 18.60 -3.28
CA MET A 55 -1.00 18.46 -1.86
C MET A 55 0.37 19.06 -1.55
N LEU A 56 1.36 18.78 -2.41
CA LEU A 56 2.71 19.31 -2.28
C LEU A 56 2.73 20.83 -2.30
N ASP A 57 2.04 21.45 -3.27
CA ASP A 57 1.97 22.89 -3.40
C ASP A 57 1.18 23.54 -2.25
N ASP A 58 0.09 22.90 -1.79
CA ASP A 58 -0.71 23.35 -0.65
C ASP A 58 0.09 23.37 0.65
N LEU A 59 0.80 22.28 0.95
CA LEU A 59 1.60 22.18 2.18
C LEU A 59 2.82 23.10 2.16
N ARG A 60 3.43 23.34 1.00
CA ARG A 60 4.47 24.36 0.85
C ARG A 60 3.99 25.75 1.17
N ARG A 61 2.78 26.08 0.79
CA ARG A 61 2.17 27.39 1.12
C ARG A 61 1.83 27.52 2.59
N LYS A 62 1.37 26.42 3.22
CA LYS A 62 0.95 26.44 4.63
C LYS A 62 2.15 26.58 5.56
N ASP A 63 3.13 25.69 5.47
CA ASP A 63 4.33 25.74 6.28
C ASP A 63 5.45 24.91 5.65
N PRO A 64 6.27 25.47 4.78
CA PRO A 64 7.30 24.75 4.08
C PRO A 64 8.36 24.14 5.01
N GLU A 65 8.67 24.82 6.11
CA GLU A 65 9.69 24.37 7.06
C GLU A 65 9.23 23.14 7.85
N LEU A 66 7.99 23.17 8.35
CA LEU A 66 7.39 22.04 9.09
C LEU A 66 7.33 20.79 8.21
N TYR A 67 6.76 20.90 7.02
CA TYR A 67 6.50 19.75 6.15
C TYR A 67 7.74 19.23 5.44
N ARG A 68 8.78 20.05 5.31
CA ARG A 68 10.10 19.58 4.92
C ARG A 68 10.74 18.76 6.03
N ARG A 69 10.74 19.31 7.26
CA ARG A 69 11.38 18.70 8.44
C ARG A 69 10.74 17.37 8.83
N ASN A 70 9.42 17.24 8.74
CA ASN A 70 8.73 16.00 9.06
C ASN A 70 8.69 14.99 7.90
N GLY A 71 9.35 15.27 6.79
CA GLY A 71 9.50 14.35 5.65
C GLY A 71 8.30 14.30 4.70
N ILE A 72 7.25 15.09 4.91
CA ILE A 72 6.04 15.04 4.08
C ILE A 72 6.29 15.57 2.66
N LEU A 73 7.06 16.67 2.50
CA LEU A 73 7.37 17.20 1.17
C LEU A 73 8.20 16.21 0.34
N PRO A 74 9.28 15.59 0.85
CA PRO A 74 9.98 14.54 0.12
C PRO A 74 9.11 13.35 -0.24
N MET A 75 8.23 12.92 0.67
CA MET A 75 7.27 11.83 0.41
C MET A 75 6.33 12.17 -0.74
N LEU A 76 5.75 13.36 -0.74
CA LEU A 76 4.86 13.81 -1.82
C LEU A 76 5.58 13.96 -3.16
N LYS A 77 6.82 14.43 -3.16
CA LYS A 77 7.67 14.47 -4.37
C LYS A 77 7.88 13.08 -4.96
N ARG A 78 8.18 12.08 -4.12
CA ARG A 78 8.25 10.69 -4.55
C ARG A 78 6.93 10.24 -5.17
N ASN A 79 5.81 10.53 -4.53
CA ASN A 79 4.48 10.13 -4.99
C ASN A 79 4.15 10.73 -6.35
N VAL A 80 4.46 12.00 -6.58
CA VAL A 80 4.32 12.67 -7.89
C VAL A 80 5.05 11.89 -8.99
N GLY A 81 6.22 11.36 -8.70
CA GLY A 81 7.01 10.56 -9.64
C GLY A 81 6.47 9.15 -9.91
N VAL A 82 5.52 8.68 -9.12
CA VAL A 82 4.96 7.32 -9.22
C VAL A 82 3.63 7.31 -9.96
N LYS A 83 2.70 8.17 -9.54
CA LYS A 83 1.38 8.32 -10.17
C LYS A 83 0.76 9.68 -9.84
N THR A 84 -0.37 10.00 -10.45
CA THR A 84 -0.97 11.33 -10.36
C THR A 84 -1.60 11.62 -9.00
N ALA A 85 -2.39 10.67 -8.47
CA ALA A 85 -3.22 10.90 -7.29
C ALA A 85 -3.43 9.60 -6.48
N PRO A 86 -3.73 9.72 -5.17
CA PRO A 86 -4.14 8.57 -4.38
C PRO A 86 -5.48 8.04 -4.88
N GLN A 87 -5.60 6.72 -4.90
CA GLN A 87 -6.80 6.00 -5.35
C GLN A 87 -7.36 5.18 -4.20
N ARG A 88 -8.68 5.17 -4.08
CA ARG A 88 -9.34 4.37 -3.05
C ARG A 88 -9.60 2.96 -3.58
N TRP A 89 -9.23 1.95 -2.80
CA TRP A 89 -9.39 0.54 -3.18
C TRP A 89 -10.83 0.20 -3.59
N GLN A 90 -11.80 0.54 -2.75
CA GLN A 90 -13.21 0.19 -2.94
C GLN A 90 -13.85 0.85 -4.18
N ASP A 91 -13.28 1.96 -4.64
CA ASP A 91 -13.81 2.74 -5.78
C ASP A 91 -13.14 2.37 -7.12
N ASN A 92 -12.14 1.48 -7.10
CA ASN A 92 -11.33 1.16 -8.28
C ASN A 92 -11.40 -0.34 -8.66
N ALA A 93 -12.52 -0.98 -8.43
CA ALA A 93 -12.73 -2.38 -8.84
C ALA A 93 -12.53 -2.61 -10.35
N ALA A 94 -12.77 -1.58 -11.15
CA ALA A 94 -12.58 -1.64 -12.61
C ALA A 94 -11.12 -1.66 -13.07
N ASP A 95 -10.15 -1.42 -12.18
CA ASP A 95 -8.72 -1.48 -12.52
C ASP A 95 -8.23 -2.90 -12.88
N GLY A 96 -9.05 -3.90 -12.62
CA GLY A 96 -8.79 -5.28 -13.00
C GLY A 96 -8.53 -6.22 -11.84
N THR A 97 -7.95 -7.36 -12.15
CA THR A 97 -7.64 -8.42 -11.19
C THR A 97 -6.15 -8.45 -10.88
N PHE A 98 -5.82 -8.56 -9.61
CA PHE A 98 -4.44 -8.71 -9.14
C PHE A 98 -4.18 -10.16 -8.72
N ASP A 99 -2.97 -10.63 -8.89
CA ASP A 99 -2.56 -11.96 -8.42
C ASP A 99 -2.31 -11.95 -6.91
N VAL A 100 -1.68 -10.87 -6.42
CA VAL A 100 -1.31 -10.68 -5.03
C VAL A 100 -1.66 -9.27 -4.57
N VAL A 101 -2.29 -9.16 -3.41
CA VAL A 101 -2.55 -7.89 -2.73
C VAL A 101 -1.80 -7.88 -1.40
N LEU A 102 -0.88 -6.93 -1.21
CA LEU A 102 -0.19 -6.71 0.05
C LEU A 102 -0.82 -5.53 0.80
N THR A 103 -1.18 -5.76 2.04
CA THR A 103 -1.65 -4.74 2.98
C THR A 103 -0.60 -4.53 4.07
N PHE A 104 -0.61 -3.36 4.69
CA PHE A 104 0.41 -2.98 5.67
C PHE A 104 -0.15 -2.69 7.07
N GLU A 105 -1.41 -3.05 7.28
CA GLU A 105 -2.12 -2.87 8.53
C GLU A 105 -3.29 -3.85 8.58
N GLU A 106 -3.51 -4.49 9.73
CA GLU A 106 -4.55 -5.50 9.90
C GLU A 106 -5.95 -4.97 9.53
N LYS A 107 -6.26 -3.74 9.95
CA LYS A 107 -7.54 -3.11 9.60
C LYS A 107 -7.73 -2.96 8.08
N VAL A 108 -6.66 -2.62 7.37
CA VAL A 108 -6.68 -2.52 5.90
C VAL A 108 -6.85 -3.90 5.26
N PHE A 109 -6.18 -4.90 5.80
CA PHE A 109 -6.34 -6.30 5.39
C PHE A 109 -7.80 -6.74 5.49
N ASP A 110 -8.44 -6.50 6.62
CA ASP A 110 -9.85 -6.84 6.83
C ASP A 110 -10.77 -6.10 5.85
N MET A 111 -10.53 -4.82 5.61
CA MET A 111 -11.32 -4.02 4.67
C MET A 111 -11.17 -4.50 3.22
N VAL A 112 -9.99 -4.91 2.81
CA VAL A 112 -9.76 -5.48 1.46
C VAL A 112 -10.49 -6.81 1.31
N LEU A 113 -10.41 -7.69 2.31
CA LEU A 113 -11.13 -8.98 2.28
C LEU A 113 -12.65 -8.78 2.28
N GLU A 114 -13.16 -7.88 3.09
CA GLU A 114 -14.59 -7.54 3.13
C GLU A 114 -15.08 -7.04 1.78
N ASP A 115 -14.33 -6.12 1.16
CA ASP A 115 -14.67 -5.61 -0.16
C ASP A 115 -14.65 -6.72 -1.23
N LEU A 116 -13.60 -7.54 -1.28
CA LEU A 116 -13.52 -8.66 -2.22
C LEU A 116 -14.67 -9.64 -2.01
N HIS A 117 -15.00 -9.94 -0.75
CA HIS A 117 -16.10 -10.84 -0.42
C HIS A 117 -17.49 -10.30 -0.83
N SER A 118 -17.66 -9.00 -0.83
CA SER A 118 -18.91 -8.33 -1.21
C SER A 118 -19.10 -8.16 -2.72
N ARG A 119 -18.06 -8.43 -3.52
CA ARG A 119 -18.15 -8.34 -4.99
C ARG A 119 -18.85 -9.57 -5.59
N ASP A 120 -19.43 -9.37 -6.78
CA ASP A 120 -19.92 -10.47 -7.59
C ASP A 120 -18.73 -11.27 -8.11
N HIS A 121 -18.56 -12.51 -7.65
CA HIS A 121 -17.42 -13.38 -8.01
C HIS A 121 -17.60 -14.00 -9.40
N VAL A 122 -17.68 -13.15 -10.42
CA VAL A 122 -17.97 -13.59 -11.79
C VAL A 122 -16.80 -14.34 -12.42
N LEU A 123 -15.57 -13.96 -12.05
CA LEU A 123 -14.36 -14.51 -12.67
C LEU A 123 -13.84 -15.76 -11.97
N MET A 124 -14.21 -15.97 -10.71
CA MET A 124 -13.68 -17.06 -9.86
C MET A 124 -12.16 -17.16 -9.86
N LYS A 125 -11.47 -16.04 -10.15
CA LYS A 125 -10.01 -15.97 -10.17
C LYS A 125 -9.50 -15.77 -8.75
N PRO A 126 -8.59 -16.64 -8.25
CA PRO A 126 -8.03 -16.49 -6.92
C PRO A 126 -7.13 -15.27 -6.82
N VAL A 127 -7.13 -14.65 -5.65
CA VAL A 127 -6.25 -13.56 -5.27
C VAL A 127 -5.67 -13.85 -3.89
N LEU A 128 -4.34 -13.77 -3.79
CA LEU A 128 -3.64 -13.93 -2.52
C LEU A 128 -3.55 -12.58 -1.82
N VAL A 129 -4.16 -12.45 -0.65
CA VAL A 129 -4.09 -11.24 0.18
C VAL A 129 -3.19 -11.51 1.37
N ILE A 130 -2.13 -10.72 1.52
CA ILE A 130 -1.15 -10.88 2.60
C ILE A 130 -1.03 -9.57 3.37
N ASN A 131 -1.11 -9.63 4.70
CA ASN A 131 -0.80 -8.49 5.55
C ASN A 131 0.62 -8.60 6.12
N LEU A 132 1.42 -7.58 5.85
CA LEU A 132 2.72 -7.32 6.46
C LEU A 132 2.58 -6.07 7.32
N GLU A 133 2.51 -6.24 8.64
CA GLU A 133 2.30 -5.11 9.54
C GLU A 133 3.47 -4.15 9.51
N VAL A 134 3.20 -2.88 9.15
CA VAL A 134 4.19 -1.80 9.04
C VAL A 134 3.66 -0.56 9.74
N LYS A 135 4.42 -0.05 10.70
CA LYS A 135 4.08 1.22 11.36
C LYS A 135 4.11 2.37 10.35
N ASP A 136 3.18 3.31 10.51
CA ASP A 136 3.03 4.44 9.60
C ASP A 136 4.01 5.58 9.94
N ASN A 137 5.26 5.34 9.65
CA ASN A 137 6.32 6.34 9.65
C ASN A 137 7.29 6.08 8.50
N HIS A 138 8.14 7.04 8.17
CA HIS A 138 9.01 6.97 6.99
C HIS A 138 10.06 5.85 7.07
N GLU A 139 10.65 5.64 8.24
CA GLU A 139 11.67 4.61 8.46
C GLU A 139 11.09 3.21 8.31
N GLU A 140 9.97 2.94 8.97
CA GLU A 140 9.28 1.66 8.89
C GLU A 140 8.70 1.39 7.49
N ALA A 141 8.20 2.41 6.81
CA ALA A 141 7.74 2.29 5.43
C ALA A 141 8.87 1.86 4.48
N ALA A 142 10.08 2.39 4.66
CA ALA A 142 11.24 2.00 3.87
C ALA A 142 11.63 0.53 4.11
N VAL A 143 11.63 0.08 5.36
CA VAL A 143 11.87 -1.33 5.71
C VAL A 143 10.77 -2.22 5.14
N GLY A 144 9.52 -1.86 5.36
CA GLY A 144 8.36 -2.60 4.85
C GLY A 144 8.32 -2.69 3.33
N GLY A 145 8.71 -1.64 2.64
CA GLY A 145 8.81 -1.63 1.18
C GLY A 145 9.83 -2.65 0.65
N ARG A 146 11.00 -2.73 1.27
CA ARG A 146 12.01 -3.74 0.92
C ARG A 146 11.54 -5.16 1.22
N GLN A 147 10.84 -5.35 2.33
CA GLN A 147 10.27 -6.66 2.69
C GLN A 147 9.13 -7.06 1.73
N ALA A 148 8.30 -6.10 1.31
CA ALA A 148 7.28 -6.34 0.30
C ALA A 148 7.89 -6.76 -1.04
N LEU A 149 8.98 -6.11 -1.46
CA LEU A 149 9.72 -6.50 -2.66
C LEU A 149 10.27 -7.93 -2.54
N GLN A 150 10.91 -8.26 -1.44
CA GLN A 150 11.44 -9.61 -1.19
C GLN A 150 10.32 -10.65 -1.29
N LEU A 151 9.19 -10.41 -0.64
CA LEU A 151 8.05 -11.33 -0.66
C LEU A 151 7.50 -11.52 -2.08
N CYS A 152 7.37 -10.45 -2.84
CA CYS A 152 6.93 -10.53 -4.23
C CYS A 152 7.92 -11.28 -5.12
N GLN A 153 9.22 -11.08 -4.92
CA GLN A 153 10.25 -11.84 -5.63
C GLN A 153 10.21 -13.34 -5.31
N GLU A 154 9.99 -13.69 -4.06
CA GLU A 154 9.85 -15.10 -3.63
C GLU A 154 8.60 -15.74 -4.24
N LEU A 155 7.47 -15.01 -4.26
CA LEU A 155 6.23 -15.49 -4.89
C LEU A 155 6.37 -15.64 -6.41
N GLU A 156 7.02 -14.69 -7.08
CA GLU A 156 7.26 -14.75 -8.52
C GLU A 156 8.16 -15.94 -8.90
N ALA A 157 9.11 -16.31 -8.03
CA ALA A 157 10.01 -17.45 -8.25
C ALA A 157 9.33 -18.80 -8.06
N THR A 158 8.13 -18.87 -7.49
CA THR A 158 7.39 -20.13 -7.34
C THR A 158 6.55 -20.41 -8.60
N GLU A 159 6.57 -21.67 -9.06
CA GLU A 159 5.77 -22.09 -10.23
C GLU A 159 4.26 -22.08 -9.90
N ASN A 160 3.90 -22.50 -8.68
CA ASN A 160 2.52 -22.53 -8.20
C ASN A 160 2.48 -22.05 -6.74
N TRP A 161 2.12 -20.78 -6.56
CA TRP A 161 2.05 -20.18 -5.22
C TRP A 161 0.96 -20.84 -4.36
N GLU A 162 -0.11 -21.34 -4.94
CA GLU A 162 -1.21 -21.97 -4.20
C GLU A 162 -0.74 -23.20 -3.42
N GLU A 163 0.21 -23.95 -3.97
CA GLU A 163 0.81 -25.11 -3.30
C GLU A 163 1.95 -24.74 -2.36
N SER A 164 2.62 -23.61 -2.61
CA SER A 164 3.87 -23.24 -1.95
C SER A 164 3.71 -22.13 -0.91
N ILE A 165 2.52 -21.54 -0.79
CA ILE A 165 2.32 -20.34 0.02
C ILE A 165 2.76 -20.52 1.49
N ASP A 166 2.43 -21.64 2.11
CA ASP A 166 2.79 -21.88 3.50
C ASP A 166 4.31 -21.88 3.69
N ASP A 167 5.05 -22.50 2.78
CA ASP A 167 6.52 -22.53 2.83
C ASP A 167 7.11 -21.13 2.61
N VAL A 168 6.56 -20.36 1.67
CA VAL A 168 6.98 -18.97 1.42
C VAL A 168 6.77 -18.11 2.67
N ILE A 169 5.61 -18.21 3.30
CA ILE A 169 5.29 -17.47 4.53
C ILE A 169 6.24 -17.85 5.67
N ILE A 170 6.44 -19.13 5.91
CA ILE A 170 7.33 -19.62 6.98
C ILE A 170 8.76 -19.13 6.76
N ASN A 171 9.28 -19.23 5.55
CA ASN A 171 10.62 -18.78 5.22
C ASN A 171 10.78 -17.27 5.39
N PHE A 172 9.82 -16.52 4.92
CA PHE A 172 9.82 -15.04 5.07
C PHE A 172 9.81 -14.63 6.55
N GLU A 173 8.92 -15.21 7.35
CA GLU A 173 8.81 -14.91 8.79
C GLU A 173 10.13 -15.22 9.53
N ARG A 174 10.77 -16.34 9.19
CA ARG A 174 12.04 -16.73 9.77
C ARG A 174 13.16 -15.75 9.42
N GLN A 175 13.23 -15.31 8.16
CA GLN A 175 14.29 -14.41 7.67
C GLN A 175 14.13 -12.98 8.18
N ASN A 176 12.89 -12.51 8.32
CA ASN A 176 12.58 -11.11 8.61
C ASN A 176 12.14 -10.86 10.05
N ASN A 177 11.92 -11.93 10.84
CA ASN A 177 11.36 -11.83 12.19
C ASN A 177 10.06 -11.01 12.24
N ARG A 178 9.19 -11.21 11.25
CA ARG A 178 7.89 -10.58 11.14
C ARG A 178 6.83 -11.61 10.85
N LYS A 179 5.69 -11.50 11.54
CA LYS A 179 4.52 -12.31 11.25
C LYS A 179 3.78 -11.79 10.04
N LEU A 180 3.35 -12.73 9.18
CA LEU A 180 2.44 -12.48 8.09
C LEU A 180 1.08 -13.12 8.39
N VAL A 181 0.02 -12.47 7.97
CA VAL A 181 -1.32 -13.06 7.91
C VAL A 181 -1.73 -13.07 6.44
N TYR A 182 -2.30 -14.18 5.98
CA TYR A 182 -2.76 -14.25 4.60
C TYR A 182 -4.11 -14.95 4.47
N SER A 183 -4.78 -14.66 3.38
CA SER A 183 -6.02 -15.31 2.98
C SER A 183 -6.10 -15.40 1.47
N VAL A 184 -6.74 -16.42 0.95
CA VAL A 184 -7.08 -16.51 -0.47
C VAL A 184 -8.53 -16.05 -0.63
N SER A 185 -8.74 -15.11 -1.52
CA SER A 185 -10.05 -14.63 -1.92
C SER A 185 -10.25 -14.80 -3.42
N TYR A 186 -11.38 -14.38 -3.97
CA TYR A 186 -11.72 -14.56 -5.39
C TYR A 186 -12.33 -13.29 -5.96
N TYR A 187 -12.03 -13.06 -7.23
CA TYR A 187 -12.71 -12.05 -8.04
C TYR A 187 -14.00 -12.58 -8.64
#